data_9628f580b94afdcaa8573774b182b490
#
_entry.id   9628f580b94afdcaa8573774b182b490
#
_cell.length_a   1.000
_cell.length_b   1.000
_cell.length_c   1.000
_cell.angle_alpha   90.00
_cell.angle_beta   90.00
_cell.angle_gamma   90.00
#
_symmetry.space_group_name_H-M   'P 1'
#
loop_
_entity.id
_entity.type
_entity.pdbx_description
1 polymer ?
#
loop_
_entity_poly.entity_id
_entity_poly.type
_entity_poly.pdbx_seq_one_letter_code
_entity_poly.pdbx_strand_id
1 'polypeptide(L)'
;MKKTIAVLLFMTVLLSCMKDLGNYEYRDIRAFQITGVESRYSVSISDRLRIDARTDLGEGEYSAVWFMELKETSGTEVETYADTISRELVLDVPFKYTVGTYTLHLKVTDRQTGVSKYAQTTISAVTRFYEGYYILKETPSGDTEM
;
A
#
# COMPACT_ATOMS: atom_id res chain seq x y z
N MET A 1 27.01 51.42 -32.51
CA MET A 1 26.60 50.18 -33.18
C MET A 1 26.67 48.94 -32.25
N LYS A 2 27.75 48.63 -31.52
CA LYS A 2 27.83 47.44 -30.65
C LYS A 2 26.83 47.47 -29.47
N LYS A 3 26.55 48.62 -28.85
CA LYS A 3 25.60 48.77 -27.76
C LYS A 3 24.13 48.62 -28.17
N THR A 4 23.79 49.04 -29.38
CA THR A 4 22.41 48.89 -29.92
C THR A 4 22.08 47.42 -30.27
N ILE A 5 23.07 46.66 -30.76
CA ILE A 5 22.91 45.24 -31.05
C ILE A 5 22.72 44.46 -29.75
N ALA A 6 23.46 44.78 -28.65
CA ALA A 6 23.29 44.11 -27.36
C ALA A 6 21.92 44.36 -26.74
N VAL A 7 21.37 45.58 -26.86
CA VAL A 7 20.03 45.90 -26.35
C VAL A 7 18.94 45.17 -27.18
N LEU A 8 19.13 45.08 -28.50
CA LEU A 8 18.16 44.33 -29.37
C LEU A 8 18.19 42.83 -29.02
N LEU A 9 19.36 42.24 -28.78
CA LEU A 9 19.50 40.83 -28.42
C LEU A 9 18.91 40.56 -27.02
N PHE A 10 19.03 41.48 -26.08
CA PHE A 10 18.42 41.33 -24.74
C PHE A 10 16.91 41.45 -24.81
N MET A 11 16.37 42.27 -25.69
CA MET A 11 14.93 42.44 -25.84
C MET A 11 14.25 41.20 -26.47
N THR A 12 14.94 40.44 -27.33
CA THR A 12 14.42 39.20 -27.93
C THR A 12 14.34 38.06 -26.90
N VAL A 13 15.20 38.02 -25.87
CA VAL A 13 15.18 37.02 -24.82
C VAL A 13 13.98 37.20 -23.89
N LEU A 14 13.51 38.44 -23.70
CA LEU A 14 12.36 38.75 -22.85
C LEU A 14 11.00 38.37 -23.48
N LEU A 15 10.97 38.18 -24.79
CA LEU A 15 9.74 37.80 -25.53
C LEU A 15 9.53 36.27 -25.60
N SER A 16 10.47 35.48 -25.06
CA SER A 16 10.36 34.03 -24.96
C SER A 16 9.52 33.57 -23.77
N CYS A 17 8.54 34.40 -23.36
CA CYS A 17 7.47 33.89 -22.49
C CYS A 17 6.59 33.02 -23.41
N MET A 18 6.83 31.71 -23.42
CA MET A 18 5.97 30.75 -24.08
C MET A 18 4.57 30.96 -23.53
N LYS A 19 3.68 31.43 -24.39
CA LYS A 19 2.25 31.40 -24.15
C LYS A 19 1.90 29.96 -23.88
N ASP A 20 1.59 29.68 -22.63
CA ASP A 20 0.86 28.45 -22.31
C ASP A 20 -0.42 28.48 -23.14
N LEU A 21 -0.51 27.61 -24.12
CA LEU A 21 -1.62 27.59 -25.08
C LEU A 21 -2.89 27.01 -24.44
N GLY A 22 -2.86 26.73 -23.11
CA GLY A 22 -4.05 26.29 -22.39
C GLY A 22 -4.67 25.00 -22.94
N ASN A 23 -3.86 24.17 -23.59
CA ASN A 23 -4.29 22.95 -24.26
C ASN A 23 -4.47 21.78 -23.29
N TYR A 24 -4.82 22.08 -22.04
CA TYR A 24 -5.10 21.09 -21.02
C TYR A 24 -6.57 20.69 -21.13
N GLU A 25 -6.85 19.48 -21.61
CA GLU A 25 -8.13 18.84 -21.40
C GLU A 25 -8.26 18.51 -19.91
N TYR A 26 -8.88 19.40 -19.15
CA TYR A 26 -9.25 19.13 -17.77
C TYR A 26 -10.36 18.07 -17.78
N ARG A 27 -10.03 16.86 -17.37
CA ARG A 27 -11.04 15.85 -17.07
C ARG A 27 -11.42 16.02 -15.61
N ASP A 28 -12.72 16.08 -15.35
CA ASP A 28 -13.22 16.03 -13.97
C ASP A 28 -12.71 14.76 -13.30
N ILE A 29 -11.92 14.95 -12.24
CA ILE A 29 -11.41 13.85 -11.44
C ILE A 29 -12.56 13.37 -10.55
N ARG A 30 -13.10 12.19 -10.85
CA ARG A 30 -14.08 11.55 -9.99
C ARG A 30 -13.44 11.23 -8.64
N ALA A 31 -13.95 11.87 -7.58
CA ALA A 31 -13.55 11.51 -6.23
C ALA A 31 -14.16 10.15 -5.88
N PHE A 32 -13.37 9.24 -5.32
CA PHE A 32 -13.83 7.97 -4.78
C PHE A 32 -13.22 7.73 -3.40
N GLN A 33 -13.75 6.76 -2.65
CA GLN A 33 -13.26 6.44 -1.32
C GLN A 33 -12.94 4.95 -1.18
N ILE A 34 -12.02 4.65 -0.25
CA ILE A 34 -11.73 3.31 0.21
C ILE A 34 -12.24 3.21 1.64
N THR A 35 -13.04 2.19 1.93
CA THR A 35 -13.61 1.91 3.26
C THR A 35 -13.41 0.44 3.62
N GLY A 36 -13.72 0.05 4.87
CA GLY A 36 -13.58 -1.35 5.33
C GLY A 36 -12.14 -1.75 5.66
N VAL A 37 -11.20 -0.80 5.70
CA VAL A 37 -9.83 -1.04 6.15
C VAL A 37 -9.66 -0.40 7.51
N GLU A 38 -9.49 -1.22 8.56
CA GLU A 38 -9.24 -0.75 9.91
C GLU A 38 -7.78 -0.36 10.10
N SER A 39 -7.48 0.36 11.18
CA SER A 39 -6.11 0.82 11.46
C SER A 39 -5.16 -0.32 11.84
N ARG A 40 -5.69 -1.44 12.34
CA ARG A 40 -4.92 -2.60 12.79
C ARG A 40 -5.70 -3.90 12.66
N TYR A 41 -4.99 -4.97 12.29
CA TYR A 41 -5.46 -6.35 12.34
C TYR A 41 -4.45 -7.22 13.09
N SER A 42 -4.95 -8.28 13.73
CA SER A 42 -4.13 -9.34 14.32
C SER A 42 -4.38 -10.62 13.54
N VAL A 43 -3.32 -11.37 13.24
CA VAL A 43 -3.39 -12.64 12.54
C VAL A 43 -2.41 -13.62 13.15
N SER A 44 -2.83 -14.88 13.33
CA SER A 44 -1.90 -15.94 13.73
C SER A 44 -1.11 -16.41 12.50
N ILE A 45 0.15 -16.76 12.70
CA ILE A 45 0.94 -17.39 11.65
C ILE A 45 0.23 -18.66 11.17
N SER A 46 0.22 -18.90 9.85
CA SER A 46 -0.49 -19.99 9.18
C SER A 46 -2.01 -19.86 9.12
N ASP A 47 -2.61 -18.83 9.71
CA ASP A 47 -4.01 -18.49 9.51
C ASP A 47 -4.23 -17.64 8.24
N ARG A 48 -5.48 -17.29 7.95
CA ARG A 48 -5.82 -16.43 6.83
C ARG A 48 -6.01 -14.99 7.29
N LEU A 49 -5.39 -14.06 6.55
CA LEU A 49 -5.65 -12.64 6.71
C LEU A 49 -6.80 -12.25 5.78
N ARG A 50 -7.90 -11.79 6.38
CA ARG A 50 -9.09 -11.33 5.65
C ARG A 50 -9.41 -9.88 5.98
N ILE A 51 -9.60 -9.05 4.93
CA ILE A 51 -10.00 -7.64 5.04
C ILE A 51 -11.05 -7.36 3.98
N ASP A 52 -12.25 -6.97 4.40
CA ASP A 52 -13.38 -6.61 3.53
C ASP A 52 -13.29 -5.13 3.09
N ALA A 53 -12.28 -4.80 2.30
CA ALA A 53 -12.17 -3.46 1.73
C ALA A 53 -13.24 -3.21 0.67
N ARG A 54 -13.71 -1.98 0.59
CA ARG A 54 -14.76 -1.54 -0.34
C ARG A 54 -14.38 -0.22 -0.98
N THR A 55 -14.93 0.03 -2.16
CA THR A 55 -14.86 1.31 -2.85
C THR A 55 -16.25 1.67 -3.40
N ASP A 56 -16.48 2.94 -3.63
CA ASP A 56 -17.67 3.47 -4.29
C ASP A 56 -17.57 3.45 -5.83
N LEU A 57 -16.44 2.96 -6.37
CA LEU A 57 -16.30 2.67 -7.80
C LEU A 57 -17.04 1.39 -8.17
N GLY A 58 -17.66 1.37 -9.36
CA GLY A 58 -18.33 0.19 -9.89
C GLY A 58 -17.38 -0.97 -10.18
N GLU A 59 -17.93 -2.18 -10.18
CA GLU A 59 -17.17 -3.38 -10.55
C GLU A 59 -16.59 -3.23 -11.96
N GLY A 60 -15.29 -3.56 -12.11
CA GLY A 60 -14.55 -3.39 -13.37
C GLY A 60 -14.03 -1.97 -13.64
N GLU A 61 -14.48 -0.94 -12.91
CA GLU A 61 -14.01 0.44 -13.07
C GLU A 61 -12.69 0.72 -12.35
N TYR A 62 -12.22 -0.19 -11.50
CA TYR A 62 -10.99 -0.03 -10.73
C TYR A 62 -10.03 -1.21 -10.90
N SER A 63 -8.82 -1.01 -10.44
CA SER A 63 -7.88 -2.07 -10.12
C SER A 63 -7.43 -1.91 -8.67
N ALA A 64 -7.28 -3.01 -7.96
CA ALA A 64 -6.80 -3.04 -6.59
C ALA A 64 -5.48 -3.81 -6.50
N VAL A 65 -4.60 -3.39 -5.61
CA VAL A 65 -3.35 -4.09 -5.31
C VAL A 65 -3.05 -3.97 -3.83
N TRP A 66 -2.91 -5.11 -3.16
CA TRP A 66 -2.40 -5.20 -1.81
C TRP A 66 -0.92 -5.53 -1.82
N PHE A 67 -0.14 -4.79 -1.05
CA PHE A 67 1.28 -5.07 -0.89
C PHE A 67 1.73 -4.86 0.55
N MET A 68 2.61 -5.75 1.00
CA MET A 68 3.25 -5.70 2.31
C MET A 68 4.58 -4.98 2.19
N GLU A 69 4.81 -4.01 3.06
CA GLU A 69 6.13 -3.42 3.23
C GLU A 69 7.01 -4.35 4.07
N LEU A 70 8.10 -4.81 3.49
CA LEU A 70 9.08 -5.69 4.13
C LEU A 70 10.42 -4.97 4.26
N LYS A 71 11.13 -5.25 5.34
CA LYS A 71 12.47 -4.74 5.60
C LYS A 71 13.44 -5.89 5.65
N GLU A 72 14.47 -5.80 4.84
CA GLU A 72 15.60 -6.72 4.86
C GLU A 72 16.82 -6.00 5.40
N THR A 73 17.50 -6.61 6.38
CA THR A 73 18.70 -6.03 6.97
C THR A 73 19.89 -6.84 6.51
N SER A 74 20.81 -6.19 5.76
CA SER A 74 22.07 -6.76 5.32
C SER A 74 23.22 -5.96 5.94
N GLY A 75 23.79 -6.50 7.01
CA GLY A 75 24.81 -5.78 7.77
C GLY A 75 24.25 -4.53 8.45
N THR A 76 24.72 -3.34 8.06
CA THR A 76 24.24 -2.04 8.57
C THR A 76 23.19 -1.38 7.67
N GLU A 77 22.92 -1.96 6.50
CA GLU A 77 21.95 -1.42 5.55
C GLU A 77 20.59 -2.09 5.75
N VAL A 78 19.53 -1.26 5.72
CA VAL A 78 18.14 -1.70 5.77
C VAL A 78 17.49 -1.35 4.44
N GLU A 79 17.17 -2.35 3.65
CA GLU A 79 16.41 -2.19 2.42
C GLU A 79 14.93 -2.42 2.68
N THR A 80 14.09 -1.55 2.12
CA THR A 80 12.63 -1.69 2.18
C THR A 80 12.12 -2.05 0.80
N TYR A 81 11.34 -3.12 0.71
CA TYR A 81 10.72 -3.57 -0.53
C TYR A 81 9.24 -3.91 -0.33
N ALA A 82 8.49 -3.95 -1.41
CA ALA A 82 7.07 -4.27 -1.40
C ALA A 82 6.82 -5.67 -1.96
N ASP A 83 6.18 -6.54 -1.17
CA ASP A 83 5.69 -7.84 -1.64
C ASP A 83 4.20 -7.74 -1.97
N THR A 84 3.84 -7.98 -3.23
CA THR A 84 2.44 -7.98 -3.67
C THR A 84 1.77 -9.26 -3.24
N ILE A 85 0.70 -9.15 -2.43
CA ILE A 85 0.01 -10.29 -1.84
C ILE A 85 -1.34 -10.60 -2.49
N SER A 86 -2.02 -9.60 -3.06
CA SER A 86 -3.30 -9.78 -3.77
C SER A 86 -3.56 -8.65 -4.77
N ARG A 87 -4.39 -8.95 -5.77
CA ARG A 87 -4.91 -7.96 -6.74
C ARG A 87 -6.44 -7.82 -6.67
N GLU A 88 -7.06 -8.46 -5.70
CA GLU A 88 -8.48 -8.34 -5.41
C GLU A 88 -8.74 -7.22 -4.39
N LEU A 89 -9.92 -6.60 -4.43
CA LEU A 89 -10.29 -5.57 -3.46
C LEU A 89 -10.46 -6.15 -2.06
N VAL A 90 -11.18 -7.27 -1.96
CA VAL A 90 -11.28 -8.04 -0.73
C VAL A 90 -10.03 -8.89 -0.58
N LEU A 91 -9.32 -8.71 0.52
CA LEU A 91 -8.17 -9.54 0.83
C LEU A 91 -8.63 -10.80 1.57
N ASP A 92 -8.25 -11.96 1.07
CA ASP A 92 -8.43 -13.25 1.75
C ASP A 92 -7.30 -14.20 1.33
N VAL A 93 -6.18 -14.13 2.06
CA VAL A 93 -4.95 -14.85 1.71
C VAL A 93 -4.38 -15.58 2.94
N PRO A 94 -3.69 -16.73 2.75
CA PRO A 94 -2.93 -17.34 3.83
C PRO A 94 -1.80 -16.39 4.26
N PHE A 95 -1.64 -16.20 5.57
CA PHE A 95 -0.56 -15.37 6.09
C PHE A 95 0.74 -16.18 6.11
N LYS A 96 1.73 -15.77 5.32
CA LYS A 96 2.98 -16.52 5.08
C LYS A 96 4.21 -15.93 5.79
N TYR A 97 4.03 -14.82 6.50
CA TYR A 97 5.14 -14.12 7.15
C TYR A 97 5.33 -14.62 8.60
N THR A 98 6.50 -14.31 9.16
CA THR A 98 6.86 -14.66 10.53
C THR A 98 6.14 -13.78 11.56
N VAL A 99 6.28 -14.11 12.85
CA VAL A 99 5.82 -13.25 13.94
C VAL A 99 6.47 -11.88 13.85
N GLY A 100 5.66 -10.83 13.97
CA GLY A 100 6.15 -9.45 13.85
C GLY A 100 5.05 -8.45 13.56
N THR A 101 5.46 -7.23 13.30
CA THR A 101 4.56 -6.13 12.91
C THR A 101 4.90 -5.70 11.50
N TYR A 102 3.89 -5.63 10.65
CA TYR A 102 4.01 -5.32 9.23
C TYR A 102 3.10 -4.16 8.86
N THR A 103 3.51 -3.41 7.85
CA THR A 103 2.65 -2.39 7.23
C THR A 103 2.07 -2.95 5.93
N LEU A 104 0.75 -2.99 5.87
CA LEU A 104 0.01 -3.45 4.70
C LEU A 104 -0.66 -2.26 4.03
N HIS A 105 -0.50 -2.17 2.72
CA HIS A 105 -1.07 -1.12 1.89
C HIS A 105 -2.05 -1.68 0.88
N LEU A 106 -3.16 -0.97 0.69
CA LEU A 106 -4.08 -1.14 -0.42
C LEU A 106 -3.97 0.07 -1.35
N LYS A 107 -3.68 -0.16 -2.61
CA LYS A 107 -3.80 0.82 -3.68
C LYS A 107 -5.02 0.49 -4.52
N VAL A 108 -5.93 1.43 -4.66
CA VAL A 108 -7.05 1.36 -5.61
C VAL A 108 -6.87 2.44 -6.66
N THR A 109 -6.93 2.05 -7.92
CA THR A 109 -6.77 2.96 -9.07
C THR A 109 -8.05 2.94 -9.91
N ASP A 110 -8.64 4.10 -10.11
CA ASP A 110 -9.71 4.30 -11.08
C ASP A 110 -9.15 4.12 -12.50
N ARG A 111 -9.69 3.18 -13.26
CA ARG A 111 -9.23 2.86 -14.62
C ARG A 111 -9.57 3.96 -15.64
N GLN A 112 -10.61 4.74 -15.37
CA GLN A 112 -11.05 5.80 -16.27
C GLN A 112 -10.15 7.03 -16.19
N THR A 113 -9.78 7.42 -14.96
CA THR A 113 -9.02 8.64 -14.69
C THR A 113 -7.54 8.39 -14.42
N GLY A 114 -7.16 7.16 -14.07
CA GLY A 114 -5.81 6.79 -13.63
C GLY A 114 -5.47 7.27 -12.21
N VAL A 115 -6.42 7.91 -11.52
CA VAL A 115 -6.22 8.40 -10.15
C VAL A 115 -6.16 7.22 -9.19
N SER A 116 -5.19 7.25 -8.28
CA SER A 116 -5.01 6.22 -7.25
C SER A 116 -5.25 6.79 -5.87
N LYS A 117 -5.90 6.00 -5.01
CA LYS A 117 -5.96 6.22 -3.57
C LYS A 117 -5.33 5.06 -2.82
N TYR A 118 -4.88 5.35 -1.62
CA TYR A 118 -4.21 4.39 -0.76
C TYR A 118 -4.93 4.30 0.59
N ALA A 119 -5.03 3.09 1.11
CA ALA A 119 -5.33 2.80 2.50
C ALA A 119 -4.16 2.03 3.09
N GLN A 120 -3.90 2.23 4.38
CA GLN A 120 -2.82 1.59 5.11
C GLN A 120 -3.34 1.01 6.40
N THR A 121 -2.80 -0.14 6.79
CA THR A 121 -3.10 -0.79 8.06
C THR A 121 -1.87 -1.47 8.63
N THR A 122 -1.88 -1.67 9.95
CA THR A 122 -0.84 -2.41 10.65
C THR A 122 -1.30 -3.85 10.88
N ILE A 123 -0.49 -4.82 10.50
CA ILE A 123 -0.72 -6.25 10.77
C ILE A 123 0.17 -6.68 11.92
N SER A 124 -0.43 -7.18 13.00
CA SER A 124 0.27 -7.80 14.12
C SER A 124 0.19 -9.31 13.96
N ALA A 125 1.29 -9.93 13.53
CA ALA A 125 1.40 -11.36 13.34
C ALA A 125 1.88 -12.01 14.66
N VAL A 126 1.08 -12.93 15.18
CA VAL A 126 1.32 -13.60 16.47
C VAL A 126 1.35 -15.12 16.29
N THR A 127 1.93 -15.82 17.25
CA THR A 127 1.80 -17.28 17.30
C THR A 127 0.39 -17.65 17.77
N ARG A 128 -0.11 -18.80 17.36
CA ARG A 128 -1.44 -19.30 17.76
C ARG A 128 -1.57 -19.46 19.30
N PHE A 129 -0.46 -19.59 19.98
CA PHE A 129 -0.40 -19.83 21.44
C PHE A 129 0.17 -18.65 22.23
N TYR A 130 0.12 -17.44 21.67
CA TYR A 130 0.66 -16.25 22.36
C TYR A 130 -0.11 -15.91 23.64
N GLU A 131 -1.42 -16.20 23.66
CA GLU A 131 -2.26 -16.02 24.83
C GLU A 131 -3.03 -17.32 25.10
N GLY A 132 -2.76 -17.98 26.21
CA GLY A 132 -3.44 -19.18 26.62
C GLY A 132 -2.86 -19.78 27.89
N TYR A 133 -3.70 -20.52 28.60
CA TYR A 133 -3.26 -21.34 29.69
C TYR A 133 -2.93 -22.73 29.18
N TYR A 134 -1.71 -23.20 29.44
CA TYR A 134 -1.29 -24.56 29.14
C TYR A 134 -1.54 -25.42 30.38
N ILE A 135 -2.35 -26.44 30.24
CA ILE A 135 -2.57 -27.45 31.28
C ILE A 135 -1.72 -28.66 30.90
N LEU A 136 -0.67 -28.89 31.63
CA LEU A 136 0.09 -30.14 31.58
C LEU A 136 -0.66 -31.19 32.33
N LYS A 137 -1.05 -32.28 31.67
CA LYS A 137 -1.69 -33.42 32.29
C LYS A 137 -0.74 -34.61 32.23
N GLU A 138 -0.46 -35.17 33.41
CA GLU A 138 0.29 -36.42 33.50
C GLU A 138 -0.65 -37.59 33.13
N THR A 139 -0.23 -38.40 32.17
CA THR A 139 -0.98 -39.60 31.80
C THR A 139 -0.57 -40.78 32.68
N PRO A 140 -1.39 -41.81 32.80
CA PRO A 140 -1.03 -43.00 33.60
C PRO A 140 0.23 -43.72 33.11
N SER A 141 0.69 -43.44 31.91
CA SER A 141 1.95 -43.94 31.34
C SER A 141 3.17 -43.11 31.72
N GLY A 142 2.98 -41.98 32.43
CA GLY A 142 4.08 -41.07 32.79
C GLY A 142 4.49 -40.08 31.68
N ASP A 143 3.79 -40.07 30.57
CA ASP A 143 4.02 -39.09 29.48
C ASP A 143 3.25 -37.79 29.78
N THR A 144 3.84 -36.66 29.40
CA THR A 144 3.23 -35.34 29.58
C THR A 144 2.59 -34.91 28.27
N GLU A 145 1.28 -34.64 28.26
CA GLU A 145 0.54 -34.07 27.14
C GLU A 145 0.29 -32.57 27.36
N MET A 146 0.47 -31.80 26.29
CA MET A 146 0.14 -30.36 26.25
C MET A 146 -1.13 -30.12 25.46
#